data_df373637077c87151e47dfcd73e18239
#
_entry.id   df373637077c87151e47dfcd73e18239
#
_cell.length_a   1.000
_cell.length_b   1.000
_cell.length_c   1.000
_cell.angle_alpha   90.00
_cell.angle_beta   90.00
_cell.angle_gamma   90.00
#
_symmetry.space_group_name_H-M   'P 1'
#
loop_
_entity.id
_entity.type
_entity.pdbx_description
1 polymer ?
#
loop_
_entity_poly.entity_id
_entity_poly.type
_entity_poly.pdbx_seq_one_letter_code
_entity_poly.pdbx_strand_id
1 'polypeptide(L)'
;MVQLIVLLFYFAVMIGIGFYCRRHATDVNGFLLGGRSVGPWLTAFAYGTSYFSAVIFVGYAGQFGWKFGIASTWIGIGNALIGSLLAWIVLGRRTRIMTQHLLSATMPDFFGKRFQSRGLKIGASVIIFIFLIPYTASLYNGLSRLFGMAFHIDYSVCIILMAILTAVYVIAGGYMATAINDFIQGLIMLVGIVAVIAAVLHEQGGFMQALTDLATVQDDTVSTAPGVFNSFFGPDPLGLFFVVLLTSLGTWGLPQMVQKFYAIKNESAIQKGAVISTLFAFVVAGGSYFLGGFGRLFSGRVDVTTQGYDAIIPAMLSNLSPPLIALVVILVLSASMSTLSSLVIASSSTLTIDFLKETVAKNMNEKKQLFCIRLLIVVFIAISAVIALIQYTSNITFIAQLMGISWGALAGAFLAPFLYGLYWKKTTRTACWVSFAFGSLLMVANMLFSTWFPPLLQSPINAGAIAMLAGLILVPIVSLFTKKPDRHMVEAAFACYNVKKEVPQKTALGE
;
A
#
# COMPACT_ATOMS: atom_id res chain seq x y z
N MET A 1 -18.10 -21.70 15.84
CA MET A 1 -19.29 -20.85 16.12
C MET A 1 -18.87 -19.42 16.50
N VAL A 2 -17.99 -19.23 17.52
CA VAL A 2 -17.53 -17.91 17.96
C VAL A 2 -16.90 -17.10 16.82
N GLN A 3 -16.00 -17.70 16.03
CA GLN A 3 -15.36 -17.07 14.87
C GLN A 3 -16.35 -16.51 13.85
N LEU A 4 -17.42 -17.26 13.56
CA LEU A 4 -18.46 -16.83 12.60
C LEU A 4 -19.30 -15.68 13.15
N ILE A 5 -19.67 -15.71 14.43
CA ILE A 5 -20.43 -14.63 15.08
C ILE A 5 -19.63 -13.34 15.07
N VAL A 6 -18.35 -13.39 15.43
CA VAL A 6 -17.46 -12.23 15.45
C VAL A 6 -17.27 -11.68 14.03
N LEU A 7 -17.14 -12.55 13.03
CA LEU A 7 -17.02 -12.18 11.62
C LEU A 7 -18.29 -11.46 11.11
N LEU A 8 -19.47 -12.02 11.39
CA LEU A 8 -20.76 -11.42 11.00
C LEU A 8 -20.98 -10.07 11.67
N PHE A 9 -20.64 -9.95 12.96
CA PHE A 9 -20.71 -8.69 13.68
C PHE A 9 -19.75 -7.64 13.07
N TYR A 10 -18.51 -8.02 12.77
CA TYR A 10 -17.54 -7.16 12.12
C TYR A 10 -18.08 -6.60 10.79
N PHE A 11 -18.62 -7.47 9.91
CA PHE A 11 -19.18 -7.03 8.64
C PHE A 11 -20.41 -6.14 8.81
N ALA A 12 -21.28 -6.45 9.76
CA ALA A 12 -22.45 -5.63 10.04
C ALA A 12 -22.05 -4.19 10.45
N VAL A 13 -21.02 -4.05 11.27
CA VAL A 13 -20.46 -2.74 11.66
C VAL A 13 -19.88 -2.00 10.45
N MET A 14 -19.04 -2.66 9.64
CA MET A 14 -18.41 -2.04 8.46
C MET A 14 -19.44 -1.58 7.43
N ILE A 15 -20.43 -2.41 7.13
CA ILE A 15 -21.54 -2.07 6.21
C ILE A 15 -22.39 -0.95 6.80
N GLY A 16 -22.72 -1.02 8.09
CA GLY A 16 -23.48 0.03 8.80
C GLY A 16 -22.80 1.40 8.69
N ILE A 17 -21.48 1.48 8.87
CA ILE A 17 -20.71 2.70 8.68
C ILE A 17 -20.79 3.16 7.21
N GLY A 18 -20.70 2.24 6.25
CA GLY A 18 -20.86 2.56 4.83
C GLY A 18 -22.19 3.27 4.54
N PHE A 19 -23.29 2.72 5.03
CA PHE A 19 -24.62 3.35 4.88
C PHE A 19 -24.74 4.66 5.64
N TYR A 20 -24.21 4.75 6.86
CA TYR A 20 -24.21 6.00 7.64
C TYR A 20 -23.48 7.14 6.91
N CYS A 21 -22.34 6.83 6.28
CA CYS A 21 -21.53 7.81 5.56
C CYS A 21 -22.05 8.14 4.16
N ARG A 22 -23.07 7.45 3.66
CA ARG A 22 -23.63 7.67 2.30
C ARG A 22 -24.01 9.14 2.04
N ARG A 23 -24.43 9.87 3.07
CA ARG A 23 -24.77 11.29 3.01
C ARG A 23 -23.57 12.20 2.66
N HIS A 24 -22.33 11.75 2.88
CA HIS A 24 -21.11 12.49 2.57
C HIS A 24 -20.55 12.13 1.18
N ALA A 25 -21.13 11.15 0.51
CA ALA A 25 -20.70 10.62 -0.79
C ALA A 25 -21.66 11.03 -1.93
N THR A 26 -22.17 12.27 -1.88
CA THR A 26 -23.19 12.79 -2.82
C THR A 26 -22.58 13.43 -4.05
N ASP A 27 -21.36 13.95 -3.96
CA ASP A 27 -20.58 14.54 -5.03
C ASP A 27 -19.23 13.86 -5.19
N VAL A 28 -18.51 14.15 -6.26
CA VAL A 28 -17.21 13.51 -6.56
C VAL A 28 -16.17 13.83 -5.50
N ASN A 29 -16.10 15.07 -5.02
CA ASN A 29 -15.11 15.46 -3.99
C ASN A 29 -15.41 14.82 -2.63
N GLY A 30 -16.67 14.75 -2.22
CA GLY A 30 -17.11 14.05 -1.02
C GLY A 30 -16.81 12.54 -1.11
N PHE A 31 -17.09 11.92 -2.26
CA PHE A 31 -16.85 10.50 -2.47
C PHE A 31 -15.35 10.14 -2.47
N LEU A 32 -14.48 10.96 -3.08
CA LEU A 32 -13.05 10.64 -3.25
C LEU A 32 -12.14 11.17 -2.15
N LEU A 33 -12.49 12.29 -1.53
CA LEU A 33 -11.61 13.01 -0.59
C LEU A 33 -12.30 13.35 0.74
N GLY A 34 -13.52 12.88 0.97
CA GLY A 34 -14.28 13.24 2.17
C GLY A 34 -14.43 14.76 2.35
N GLY A 35 -14.56 15.50 1.23
CA GLY A 35 -14.64 16.95 1.23
C GLY A 35 -13.38 17.67 1.73
N ARG A 36 -12.22 17.01 1.77
CA ARG A 36 -10.94 17.52 2.31
C ARG A 36 -11.06 17.98 3.79
N SER A 37 -11.92 17.30 4.57
CA SER A 37 -12.23 17.66 5.96
C SER A 37 -11.77 16.63 6.97
N VAL A 38 -10.96 15.66 6.55
CA VAL A 38 -10.54 14.51 7.38
C VAL A 38 -9.53 14.94 8.44
N GLY A 39 -9.83 14.62 9.70
CA GLY A 39 -8.99 14.95 10.84
C GLY A 39 -7.73 14.11 10.97
N PRO A 40 -6.80 14.47 11.87
CA PRO A 40 -5.48 13.86 11.97
C PRO A 40 -5.52 12.36 12.29
N TRP A 41 -6.40 11.94 13.19
CA TRP A 41 -6.54 10.53 13.59
C TRP A 41 -7.01 9.66 12.43
N LEU A 42 -8.11 10.05 11.79
CA LEU A 42 -8.66 9.29 10.66
C LEU A 42 -7.66 9.23 9.48
N THR A 43 -6.97 10.35 9.18
CA THR A 43 -6.00 10.37 8.09
C THR A 43 -4.77 9.53 8.42
N ALA A 44 -4.27 9.59 9.66
CA ALA A 44 -3.11 8.81 10.09
C ALA A 44 -3.39 7.31 10.06
N PHE A 45 -4.54 6.89 10.55
CA PHE A 45 -4.95 5.50 10.50
C PHE A 45 -5.23 5.06 9.06
N ALA A 46 -5.94 5.87 8.26
CA ALA A 46 -6.15 5.58 6.85
C ALA A 46 -4.83 5.45 6.07
N TYR A 47 -3.81 6.24 6.39
CA TYR A 47 -2.47 6.09 5.81
C TYR A 47 -1.81 4.80 6.29
N GLY A 48 -1.75 4.56 7.60
CA GLY A 48 -1.10 3.40 8.20
C GLY A 48 -1.73 2.07 7.77
N THR A 49 -3.06 1.97 7.81
CA THR A 49 -3.78 0.75 7.46
C THR A 49 -3.76 0.45 5.96
N SER A 50 -3.72 1.48 5.10
CA SER A 50 -3.57 1.29 3.64
C SER A 50 -2.19 0.78 3.25
N TYR A 51 -1.21 0.95 4.12
CA TYR A 51 0.14 0.44 3.96
C TYR A 51 0.26 -1.04 4.36
N PHE A 52 -0.45 -1.44 5.41
CA PHE A 52 -0.42 -2.79 5.95
C PHE A 52 -1.61 -3.62 5.45
N SER A 53 -1.35 -4.83 4.97
CA SER A 53 -2.36 -5.70 4.39
C SER A 53 -2.05 -7.19 4.60
N ALA A 54 -2.95 -8.07 4.16
CA ALA A 54 -2.67 -9.50 4.11
C ALA A 54 -1.42 -9.83 3.28
N VAL A 55 -1.10 -9.05 2.25
CA VAL A 55 0.12 -9.23 1.46
C VAL A 55 1.36 -9.03 2.31
N ILE A 56 1.36 -8.01 3.17
CA ILE A 56 2.48 -7.76 4.09
C ILE A 56 2.52 -8.86 5.16
N PHE A 57 1.39 -9.17 5.80
CA PHE A 57 1.36 -10.10 6.92
C PHE A 57 1.59 -11.55 6.49
N VAL A 58 0.90 -12.03 5.45
CA VAL A 58 0.99 -13.43 5.00
C VAL A 58 2.16 -13.62 4.04
N GLY A 59 2.21 -12.79 2.97
CA GLY A 59 3.19 -12.94 1.91
C GLY A 59 4.58 -12.45 2.32
N TYR A 60 4.73 -11.16 2.57
CA TYR A 60 6.05 -10.55 2.79
C TYR A 60 6.68 -10.96 4.13
N ALA A 61 5.93 -10.93 5.23
CA ALA A 61 6.46 -11.33 6.52
C ALA A 61 6.89 -12.81 6.53
N GLY A 62 6.09 -13.70 5.92
CA GLY A 62 6.46 -15.10 5.75
C GLY A 62 7.71 -15.29 4.90
N GLN A 63 7.69 -14.79 3.66
CA GLN A 63 8.79 -14.97 2.70
C GLN A 63 10.10 -14.32 3.17
N PHE A 64 10.04 -13.06 3.62
CA PHE A 64 11.26 -12.35 4.02
C PHE A 64 11.74 -12.75 5.41
N GLY A 65 10.84 -13.11 6.30
CA GLY A 65 11.21 -13.74 7.56
C GLY A 65 11.96 -15.05 7.36
N TRP A 66 11.47 -15.90 6.49
CA TRP A 66 12.15 -17.13 6.10
C TRP A 66 13.52 -16.87 5.46
N LYS A 67 13.59 -15.87 4.55
CA LYS A 67 14.81 -15.54 3.82
C LYS A 67 15.88 -14.89 4.72
N PHE A 68 15.49 -13.92 5.54
CA PHE A 68 16.44 -13.07 6.29
C PHE A 68 16.48 -13.34 7.80
N GLY A 69 15.61 -14.20 8.31
CA GLY A 69 15.48 -14.39 9.75
C GLY A 69 15.01 -13.12 10.46
N ILE A 70 15.52 -12.88 11.68
CA ILE A 70 15.15 -11.69 12.49
C ILE A 70 15.52 -10.37 11.82
N ALA A 71 16.49 -10.36 10.91
CA ALA A 71 16.87 -9.17 10.13
C ALA A 71 15.73 -8.63 9.26
N SER A 72 14.69 -9.44 8.95
CA SER A 72 13.47 -8.95 8.28
C SER A 72 12.79 -7.81 9.04
N THR A 73 13.00 -7.65 10.34
CA THR A 73 12.52 -6.52 11.15
C THR A 73 12.97 -5.16 10.60
N TRP A 74 14.13 -5.09 9.93
CA TRP A 74 14.58 -3.86 9.25
C TRP A 74 13.62 -3.36 8.19
N ILE A 75 12.86 -4.25 7.56
CA ILE A 75 11.83 -3.87 6.59
C ILE A 75 10.75 -3.04 7.30
N GLY A 76 10.27 -3.52 8.45
CA GLY A 76 9.28 -2.79 9.25
C GLY A 76 9.80 -1.46 9.81
N ILE A 77 11.07 -1.42 10.26
CA ILE A 77 11.71 -0.17 10.70
C ILE A 77 11.80 0.83 9.54
N GLY A 78 12.25 0.39 8.36
CA GLY A 78 12.28 1.21 7.15
C GLY A 78 10.88 1.73 6.77
N ASN A 79 9.87 0.88 6.88
CA ASN A 79 8.49 1.24 6.61
C ASN A 79 7.99 2.33 7.58
N ALA A 80 8.32 2.27 8.86
CA ALA A 80 7.96 3.28 9.84
C ALA A 80 8.70 4.61 9.60
N LEU A 81 10.02 4.56 9.40
CA LEU A 81 10.85 5.76 9.31
C LEU A 81 10.80 6.39 7.92
N ILE A 82 11.02 5.61 6.86
CA ILE A 82 11.08 6.12 5.48
C ILE A 82 9.66 6.15 4.87
N GLY A 83 8.93 5.04 4.98
CA GLY A 83 7.61 4.88 4.37
C GLY A 83 6.53 5.72 5.04
N SER A 84 6.64 5.99 6.34
CA SER A 84 5.69 6.83 7.08
C SER A 84 6.30 8.18 7.48
N LEU A 85 7.18 8.25 8.46
CA LEU A 85 7.66 9.52 9.02
C LEU A 85 8.19 10.49 7.94
N LEU A 86 9.14 10.05 7.14
CA LEU A 86 9.73 10.89 6.09
C LEU A 86 8.71 11.21 4.99
N ALA A 87 7.79 10.30 4.64
CA ALA A 87 6.73 10.58 3.69
C ALA A 87 5.83 11.74 4.15
N TRP A 88 5.43 11.74 5.42
CA TRP A 88 4.65 12.83 5.99
C TRP A 88 5.41 14.16 6.02
N ILE A 89 6.68 14.14 6.39
CA ILE A 89 7.53 15.34 6.45
C ILE A 89 7.76 15.90 5.04
N VAL A 90 8.14 15.05 4.09
CA VAL A 90 8.51 15.46 2.75
C VAL A 90 7.27 15.73 1.89
N LEU A 91 6.32 14.79 1.83
CA LEU A 91 5.19 14.91 0.91
C LEU A 91 3.98 15.62 1.53
N GLY A 92 3.67 15.36 2.81
CA GLY A 92 2.38 15.72 3.42
C GLY A 92 1.96 17.17 3.18
N ARG A 93 2.79 18.14 3.62
CA ARG A 93 2.48 19.56 3.50
C ARG A 93 2.44 20.02 2.03
N ARG A 94 3.45 19.68 1.25
CA ARG A 94 3.55 20.15 -0.13
C ARG A 94 2.47 19.56 -1.02
N THR A 95 2.19 18.29 -0.86
CA THR A 95 1.09 17.62 -1.58
C THR A 95 -0.24 18.28 -1.29
N ARG A 96 -0.57 18.45 0.01
CA ARG A 96 -1.84 19.06 0.40
C ARG A 96 -2.01 20.46 -0.19
N ILE A 97 -1.02 21.33 -0.03
CA ILE A 97 -1.10 22.73 -0.48
C ILE A 97 -1.22 22.82 -2.00
N MET A 98 -0.33 22.15 -2.75
CA MET A 98 -0.33 22.24 -4.20
C MET A 98 -1.56 21.58 -4.82
N THR A 99 -2.01 20.42 -4.30
CA THR A 99 -3.21 19.76 -4.84
C THR A 99 -4.50 20.52 -4.55
N GLN A 100 -4.55 21.25 -3.43
CA GLN A 100 -5.65 22.15 -3.14
C GLN A 100 -5.64 23.38 -4.06
N HIS A 101 -4.48 23.99 -4.29
CA HIS A 101 -4.30 25.11 -5.20
C HIS A 101 -4.65 24.76 -6.63
N LEU A 102 -4.18 23.61 -7.12
CA LEU A 102 -4.48 23.11 -8.46
C LEU A 102 -5.88 22.48 -8.58
N LEU A 103 -6.64 22.36 -7.47
CA LEU A 103 -7.94 21.67 -7.41
C LEU A 103 -7.86 20.24 -7.98
N SER A 104 -6.74 19.54 -7.76
CA SER A 104 -6.56 18.18 -8.23
C SER A 104 -7.12 17.15 -7.24
N ALA A 105 -7.91 16.20 -7.74
CA ALA A 105 -8.53 15.16 -6.94
C ALA A 105 -7.77 13.83 -6.94
N THR A 106 -6.95 13.60 -7.96
CA THR A 106 -6.20 12.36 -8.18
C THR A 106 -4.74 12.65 -8.52
N MET A 107 -3.87 11.64 -8.43
CA MET A 107 -2.47 11.79 -8.85
C MET A 107 -2.33 12.07 -10.36
N PRO A 108 -3.05 11.42 -11.30
CA PRO A 108 -3.05 11.80 -12.71
C PRO A 108 -3.50 13.23 -12.96
N ASP A 109 -4.54 13.69 -12.24
CA ASP A 109 -5.01 15.06 -12.35
C ASP A 109 -3.95 16.08 -11.89
N PHE A 110 -3.18 15.75 -10.86
CA PHE A 110 -2.01 16.53 -10.47
C PHE A 110 -0.99 16.62 -11.60
N PHE A 111 -0.62 15.51 -12.24
CA PHE A 111 0.31 15.55 -13.38
C PHE A 111 -0.25 16.37 -14.54
N GLY A 112 -1.55 16.18 -14.86
CA GLY A 112 -2.23 16.94 -15.90
C GLY A 112 -2.16 18.46 -15.68
N LYS A 113 -2.47 18.91 -14.46
CA LYS A 113 -2.52 20.34 -14.09
C LYS A 113 -1.14 20.94 -13.86
N ARG A 114 -0.28 20.24 -13.11
CA ARG A 114 1.08 20.71 -12.80
C ARG A 114 1.94 20.89 -14.05
N PHE A 115 1.81 20.00 -15.02
CA PHE A 115 2.58 20.02 -16.26
C PHE A 115 1.78 20.49 -17.47
N GLN A 116 0.52 20.90 -17.32
CA GLN A 116 -0.41 21.26 -18.38
C GLN A 116 -0.39 20.25 -19.54
N SER A 117 -0.49 18.98 -19.21
CA SER A 117 -0.41 17.90 -20.18
C SER A 117 -1.54 16.89 -20.00
N ARG A 118 -2.50 16.96 -20.91
CA ARG A 118 -3.59 15.98 -20.99
C ARG A 118 -3.05 14.55 -21.20
N GLY A 119 -1.97 14.40 -21.97
CA GLY A 119 -1.34 13.10 -22.20
C GLY A 119 -0.79 12.48 -20.92
N LEU A 120 -0.08 13.25 -20.06
CA LEU A 120 0.41 12.76 -18.78
C LEU A 120 -0.72 12.32 -17.85
N LYS A 121 -1.84 13.06 -17.83
CA LYS A 121 -3.04 12.70 -17.06
C LYS A 121 -3.59 11.35 -17.52
N ILE A 122 -3.80 11.18 -18.83
CA ILE A 122 -4.32 9.94 -19.42
C ILE A 122 -3.33 8.77 -19.21
N GLY A 123 -2.04 8.97 -19.50
CA GLY A 123 -1.02 7.93 -19.35
C GLY A 123 -0.90 7.45 -17.91
N ALA A 124 -0.87 8.37 -16.94
CA ALA A 124 -0.84 8.01 -15.53
C ALA A 124 -2.09 7.22 -15.10
N SER A 125 -3.28 7.59 -15.56
CA SER A 125 -4.51 6.88 -15.20
C SER A 125 -4.54 5.44 -15.73
N VAL A 126 -4.03 5.21 -16.93
CA VAL A 126 -3.91 3.86 -17.52
C VAL A 126 -2.92 3.01 -16.75
N ILE A 127 -1.73 3.55 -16.44
CA ILE A 127 -0.71 2.86 -15.65
C ILE A 127 -1.26 2.48 -14.27
N ILE A 128 -1.92 3.40 -13.58
CA ILE A 128 -2.52 3.14 -12.27
C ILE A 128 -3.56 2.03 -12.35
N PHE A 129 -4.48 2.09 -13.30
CA PHE A 129 -5.53 1.09 -13.44
C PHE A 129 -4.94 -0.31 -13.66
N ILE A 130 -4.00 -0.44 -14.59
CA ILE A 130 -3.39 -1.73 -14.94
C ILE A 130 -2.59 -2.30 -13.75
N PHE A 131 -1.70 -1.51 -13.16
CA PHE A 131 -0.78 -2.04 -12.15
C PHE A 131 -1.36 -2.15 -10.73
N LEU A 132 -2.52 -1.55 -10.45
CA LEU A 132 -3.23 -1.84 -9.20
C LEU A 132 -3.96 -3.19 -9.22
N ILE A 133 -4.23 -3.78 -10.39
CA ILE A 133 -4.88 -5.09 -10.51
C ILE A 133 -4.06 -6.22 -9.86
N PRO A 134 -2.76 -6.41 -10.19
CA PRO A 134 -1.93 -7.46 -9.56
C PRO A 134 -1.86 -7.30 -8.03
N TYR A 135 -1.79 -6.07 -7.53
CA TYR A 135 -1.79 -5.83 -6.10
C TYR A 135 -3.11 -6.25 -5.44
N THR A 136 -4.25 -5.91 -6.06
CA THR A 136 -5.56 -6.31 -5.55
C THR A 136 -5.74 -7.83 -5.60
N ALA A 137 -5.27 -8.49 -6.65
CA ALA A 137 -5.28 -9.95 -6.75
C ALA A 137 -4.44 -10.60 -5.64
N SER A 138 -3.25 -10.05 -5.32
CA SER A 138 -2.41 -10.56 -4.24
C SER A 138 -3.08 -10.46 -2.86
N LEU A 139 -3.92 -9.43 -2.64
CA LEU A 139 -4.71 -9.29 -1.41
C LEU A 139 -5.76 -10.40 -1.26
N TYR A 140 -6.48 -10.72 -2.34
CA TYR A 140 -7.43 -11.82 -2.32
C TYR A 140 -6.74 -13.15 -2.04
N ASN A 141 -5.56 -13.39 -2.61
CA ASN A 141 -4.77 -14.58 -2.34
C ASN A 141 -4.35 -14.69 -0.87
N GLY A 142 -3.84 -13.63 -0.28
CA GLY A 142 -3.42 -13.61 1.12
C GLY A 142 -4.59 -13.86 2.08
N LEU A 143 -5.73 -13.22 1.84
CA LEU A 143 -6.95 -13.43 2.62
C LEU A 143 -7.43 -14.87 2.54
N SER A 144 -7.54 -15.43 1.33
CA SER A 144 -8.13 -16.75 1.11
C SER A 144 -7.30 -17.85 1.75
N ARG A 145 -5.96 -17.72 1.82
CA ARG A 145 -5.11 -18.69 2.52
C ARG A 145 -5.40 -18.73 4.03
N LEU A 146 -5.57 -17.57 4.67
CA LEU A 146 -5.92 -17.52 6.09
C LEU A 146 -7.36 -17.99 6.38
N PHE A 147 -8.30 -17.62 5.54
CA PHE A 147 -9.69 -18.07 5.68
C PHE A 147 -9.81 -19.57 5.45
N GLY A 148 -9.10 -20.12 4.46
CA GLY A 148 -9.02 -21.56 4.25
C GLY A 148 -8.49 -22.31 5.47
N MET A 149 -7.44 -21.80 6.10
CA MET A 149 -6.89 -22.35 7.35
C MET A 149 -7.89 -22.26 8.51
N ALA A 150 -8.53 -21.10 8.70
CA ALA A 150 -9.36 -20.83 9.89
C ALA A 150 -10.74 -21.48 9.83
N PHE A 151 -11.33 -21.59 8.65
CA PHE A 151 -12.72 -22.01 8.47
C PHE A 151 -12.88 -23.29 7.64
N HIS A 152 -11.80 -23.80 7.04
CA HIS A 152 -11.83 -24.93 6.09
C HIS A 152 -12.79 -24.70 4.92
N ILE A 153 -12.90 -23.44 4.46
CA ILE A 153 -13.73 -23.04 3.32
C ILE A 153 -12.89 -23.07 2.07
N ASP A 154 -13.53 -23.45 0.95
CA ASP A 154 -12.87 -23.43 -0.37
C ASP A 154 -12.34 -22.04 -0.71
N TYR A 155 -11.13 -22.01 -1.27
CA TYR A 155 -10.42 -20.78 -1.62
C TYR A 155 -11.23 -19.87 -2.56
N SER A 156 -11.88 -20.45 -3.57
CA SER A 156 -12.67 -19.71 -4.56
C SER A 156 -13.88 -19.04 -3.92
N VAL A 157 -14.52 -19.72 -2.97
CA VAL A 157 -15.66 -19.18 -2.21
C VAL A 157 -15.21 -17.99 -1.38
N CYS A 158 -14.04 -18.08 -0.72
CA CYS A 158 -13.47 -16.96 0.04
C CYS A 158 -13.23 -15.74 -0.83
N ILE A 159 -12.62 -15.89 -2.01
CA ILE A 159 -12.38 -14.77 -2.94
C ILE A 159 -13.68 -14.09 -3.33
N ILE A 160 -14.70 -14.87 -3.74
CA ILE A 160 -15.99 -14.33 -4.19
C ILE A 160 -16.68 -13.57 -3.05
N LEU A 161 -16.73 -14.14 -1.84
CA LEU A 161 -17.33 -13.48 -0.68
C LEU A 161 -16.64 -12.15 -0.37
N MET A 162 -15.32 -12.13 -0.35
CA MET A 162 -14.54 -10.93 -0.06
C MET A 162 -14.71 -9.86 -1.14
N ALA A 163 -14.79 -10.26 -2.41
CA ALA A 163 -15.05 -9.38 -3.53
C ALA A 163 -16.42 -8.68 -3.40
N ILE A 164 -17.47 -9.44 -3.11
CA ILE A 164 -18.83 -8.92 -2.91
C ILE A 164 -18.87 -7.95 -1.72
N LEU A 165 -18.32 -8.36 -0.57
CA LEU A 165 -18.32 -7.53 0.63
C LEU A 165 -17.58 -6.20 0.44
N THR A 166 -16.41 -6.25 -0.22
CA THR A 166 -15.65 -5.03 -0.55
C THR A 166 -16.47 -4.10 -1.45
N ALA A 167 -17.09 -4.63 -2.51
CA ALA A 167 -17.92 -3.84 -3.41
C ALA A 167 -19.06 -3.14 -2.65
N VAL A 168 -19.79 -3.86 -1.80
CA VAL A 168 -20.96 -3.31 -1.09
C VAL A 168 -20.59 -2.10 -0.23
N TYR A 169 -19.61 -2.22 0.66
CA TYR A 169 -19.36 -1.12 1.58
C TYR A 169 -18.63 0.07 0.94
N VAL A 170 -17.76 -0.17 -0.06
CA VAL A 170 -17.04 0.91 -0.77
C VAL A 170 -18.01 1.73 -1.62
N ILE A 171 -18.90 1.06 -2.37
CA ILE A 171 -19.89 1.73 -3.21
C ILE A 171 -20.85 2.59 -2.38
N ALA A 172 -21.24 2.10 -1.18
CA ALA A 172 -22.17 2.82 -0.32
C ALA A 172 -21.56 4.09 0.27
N GLY A 173 -20.36 4.06 0.82
CA GLY A 173 -19.88 5.09 1.74
C GLY A 173 -18.73 5.97 1.23
N GLY A 174 -18.04 5.62 0.16
CA GLY A 174 -16.89 6.36 -0.37
C GLY A 174 -15.76 6.56 0.65
N TYR A 175 -14.96 7.62 0.47
CA TYR A 175 -13.74 7.86 1.27
C TYR A 175 -14.01 8.06 2.76
N MET A 176 -15.09 8.74 3.15
CA MET A 176 -15.37 8.98 4.58
C MET A 176 -15.67 7.67 5.31
N ALA A 177 -16.43 6.78 4.71
CA ALA A 177 -16.69 5.46 5.28
C ALA A 177 -15.40 4.63 5.37
N THR A 178 -14.57 4.65 4.35
CA THR A 178 -13.28 3.94 4.39
C THR A 178 -12.39 4.50 5.49
N ALA A 179 -12.29 5.82 5.67
CA ALA A 179 -11.45 6.44 6.70
C ALA A 179 -11.92 6.11 8.15
N ILE A 180 -13.23 6.03 8.39
CA ILE A 180 -13.77 5.61 9.69
C ILE A 180 -13.54 4.10 9.91
N ASN A 181 -13.77 3.29 8.88
CA ASN A 181 -13.47 1.86 8.94
C ASN A 181 -11.98 1.62 9.18
N ASP A 182 -11.10 2.34 8.46
CA ASP A 182 -9.64 2.27 8.63
C ASP A 182 -9.21 2.58 10.07
N PHE A 183 -9.88 3.51 10.74
CA PHE A 183 -9.60 3.83 12.15
C PHE A 183 -9.93 2.64 13.07
N ILE A 184 -11.11 2.06 12.94
CA ILE A 184 -11.53 0.90 13.74
C ILE A 184 -10.65 -0.31 13.44
N GLN A 185 -10.40 -0.57 12.15
CA GLN A 185 -9.55 -1.65 11.68
C GLN A 185 -8.12 -1.50 12.19
N GLY A 186 -7.59 -0.27 12.20
CA GLY A 186 -6.26 0.01 12.72
C GLY A 186 -6.12 -0.26 14.22
N LEU A 187 -7.16 0.02 15.02
CA LEU A 187 -7.16 -0.35 16.44
C LEU A 187 -7.13 -1.88 16.62
N ILE A 188 -7.89 -2.61 15.81
CA ILE A 188 -7.88 -4.07 15.80
C ILE A 188 -6.48 -4.58 15.42
N MET A 189 -5.83 -3.99 14.40
CA MET A 189 -4.49 -4.38 14.00
C MET A 189 -3.45 -4.15 15.10
N LEU A 190 -3.51 -3.01 15.79
CA LEU A 190 -2.56 -2.71 16.89
C LEU A 190 -2.65 -3.74 18.01
N VAL A 191 -3.84 -4.07 18.45
CA VAL A 191 -4.05 -5.05 19.52
C VAL A 191 -3.74 -6.47 19.02
N GLY A 192 -4.21 -6.79 17.82
CA GLY A 192 -4.10 -8.12 17.23
C GLY A 192 -2.67 -8.54 16.99
N ILE A 193 -1.82 -7.67 16.40
CA ILE A 193 -0.44 -8.02 16.09
C ILE A 193 0.38 -8.30 17.37
N VAL A 194 0.19 -7.49 18.41
CA VAL A 194 0.88 -7.67 19.69
C VAL A 194 0.46 -8.99 20.36
N ALA A 195 -0.85 -9.29 20.36
CA ALA A 195 -1.37 -10.54 20.92
C ALA A 195 -0.85 -11.76 20.14
N VAL A 196 -0.81 -11.69 18.82
CA VAL A 196 -0.30 -12.77 17.95
C VAL A 196 1.19 -13.03 18.18
N ILE A 197 2.01 -11.96 18.23
CA ILE A 197 3.45 -12.10 18.52
C ILE A 197 3.64 -12.74 19.88
N ALA A 198 2.96 -12.27 20.91
CA ALA A 198 3.08 -12.83 22.26
C ALA A 198 2.69 -14.32 22.30
N ALA A 199 1.61 -14.71 21.61
CA ALA A 199 1.14 -16.09 21.57
C ALA A 199 2.12 -17.03 20.83
N VAL A 200 2.62 -16.61 19.67
CA VAL A 200 3.56 -17.41 18.86
C VAL A 200 4.89 -17.56 19.59
N LEU A 201 5.41 -16.51 20.20
CA LEU A 201 6.66 -16.58 20.97
C LEU A 201 6.48 -17.43 22.25
N HIS A 202 5.31 -17.35 22.90
CA HIS A 202 5.01 -18.20 24.05
C HIS A 202 5.03 -19.69 23.67
N GLU A 203 4.51 -20.06 22.50
CA GLU A 203 4.57 -21.44 21.98
C GLU A 203 6.02 -21.92 21.78
N GLN A 204 6.96 -21.01 21.48
CA GLN A 204 8.37 -21.28 21.30
C GLN A 204 9.20 -21.16 22.62
N GLY A 205 8.55 -21.20 23.78
CA GLY A 205 9.25 -21.08 25.07
C GLY A 205 9.64 -19.66 25.46
N GLY A 206 9.13 -18.65 24.77
CA GLY A 206 9.40 -17.23 24.98
C GLY A 206 10.42 -16.64 24.00
N PHE A 207 10.56 -15.33 24.04
CA PHE A 207 11.39 -14.58 23.09
C PHE A 207 12.86 -15.00 23.10
N MET A 208 13.46 -15.15 24.28
CA MET A 208 14.88 -15.51 24.38
C MET A 208 15.16 -16.93 23.91
N GLN A 209 14.24 -17.88 24.20
CA GLN A 209 14.36 -19.23 23.70
C GLN A 209 14.23 -19.28 22.19
N ALA A 210 13.23 -18.61 21.63
CA ALA A 210 13.03 -18.51 20.18
C ALA A 210 14.26 -17.92 19.46
N LEU A 211 14.93 -16.91 20.04
CA LEU A 211 16.19 -16.37 19.50
C LEU A 211 17.33 -17.37 19.55
N THR A 212 17.44 -18.11 20.63
CA THR A 212 18.48 -19.14 20.81
C THR A 212 18.27 -20.27 19.79
N ASP A 213 17.03 -20.72 19.64
CA ASP A 213 16.67 -21.78 18.69
C ASP A 213 16.90 -21.30 17.23
N LEU A 214 16.55 -20.06 16.92
CA LEU A 214 16.80 -19.48 15.60
C LEU A 214 18.30 -19.40 15.27
N ALA A 215 19.16 -19.18 16.27
CA ALA A 215 20.61 -19.16 16.10
C ALA A 215 21.20 -20.52 15.72
N THR A 216 20.49 -21.61 16.02
CA THR A 216 20.92 -22.99 15.68
C THR A 216 20.47 -23.44 14.30
N VAL A 217 19.53 -22.70 13.67
CA VAL A 217 18.97 -23.04 12.35
C VAL A 217 20.05 -22.92 11.28
N GLN A 218 20.21 -23.99 10.50
CA GLN A 218 21.09 -24.06 9.34
C GLN A 218 20.26 -24.40 8.09
N ASP A 219 20.70 -23.93 6.93
CA ASP A 219 20.06 -24.20 5.63
C ASP A 219 21.14 -24.25 4.55
N ASP A 220 21.36 -25.43 4.00
CA ASP A 220 22.41 -25.69 2.99
C ASP A 220 22.20 -24.84 1.70
N THR A 221 20.98 -24.43 1.43
CA THR A 221 20.65 -23.63 0.22
C THR A 221 20.85 -22.13 0.43
N VAL A 222 20.88 -21.66 1.68
CA VAL A 222 21.00 -20.23 2.02
C VAL A 222 22.31 -19.94 2.73
N SER A 223 22.57 -20.60 3.85
CA SER A 223 23.80 -20.48 4.62
C SER A 223 23.88 -21.55 5.71
N THR A 224 25.01 -22.22 5.78
CA THR A 224 25.34 -23.19 6.86
C THR A 224 26.00 -22.53 8.07
N ALA A 225 26.30 -21.22 7.99
CA ALA A 225 26.91 -20.49 9.10
C ALA A 225 25.95 -20.42 10.30
N PRO A 226 26.38 -20.85 11.50
CA PRO A 226 25.55 -20.77 12.70
C PRO A 226 25.23 -19.31 13.04
N GLY A 227 24.01 -19.05 13.50
CA GLY A 227 23.56 -17.71 13.90
C GLY A 227 23.26 -16.73 12.77
N VAL A 228 23.32 -17.14 11.51
CA VAL A 228 23.08 -16.24 10.37
C VAL A 228 21.67 -15.68 10.37
N PHE A 229 20.65 -16.48 10.73
CA PHE A 229 19.24 -16.04 10.77
C PHE A 229 18.91 -15.22 12.03
N ASN A 230 19.81 -15.21 13.02
CA ASN A 230 19.74 -14.35 14.20
C ASN A 230 20.70 -13.14 14.09
N SER A 231 21.37 -12.97 12.95
CA SER A 231 22.32 -11.88 12.74
C SER A 231 21.62 -10.57 12.40
N PHE A 232 22.32 -9.45 12.57
CA PHE A 232 21.78 -8.10 12.39
C PHE A 232 21.32 -7.81 10.95
N PHE A 233 22.00 -8.34 9.95
CA PHE A 233 21.68 -8.13 8.52
C PHE A 233 21.19 -9.37 7.79
N GLY A 234 21.15 -10.52 8.44
CA GLY A 234 20.77 -11.80 7.84
C GLY A 234 21.74 -12.30 6.78
N PRO A 235 21.36 -13.37 6.04
CA PRO A 235 22.23 -14.02 5.06
C PRO A 235 22.39 -13.23 3.74
N ASP A 236 21.50 -12.31 3.41
CA ASP A 236 21.49 -11.52 2.16
C ASP A 236 21.21 -10.04 2.46
N PRO A 237 22.21 -9.26 2.92
CA PRO A 237 22.04 -7.85 3.24
C PRO A 237 21.62 -6.99 2.05
N LEU A 238 22.09 -7.33 0.84
CA LEU A 238 21.75 -6.59 -0.37
C LEU A 238 20.29 -6.79 -0.78
N GLY A 239 19.81 -8.04 -0.75
CA GLY A 239 18.40 -8.33 -1.00
C GLY A 239 17.50 -7.68 0.06
N LEU A 240 17.89 -7.70 1.34
CA LEU A 240 17.20 -7.00 2.41
C LEU A 240 17.10 -5.48 2.13
N PHE A 241 18.19 -4.85 1.71
CA PHE A 241 18.22 -3.45 1.35
C PHE A 241 17.23 -3.10 0.23
N PHE A 242 17.16 -3.90 -0.84
CA PHE A 242 16.21 -3.68 -1.93
C PHE A 242 14.76 -3.84 -1.47
N VAL A 243 14.47 -4.80 -0.60
CA VAL A 243 13.13 -4.96 -0.02
C VAL A 243 12.77 -3.75 0.82
N VAL A 244 13.67 -3.29 1.70
CA VAL A 244 13.46 -2.08 2.50
C VAL A 244 13.21 -0.86 1.62
N LEU A 245 14.00 -0.67 0.57
CA LEU A 245 13.82 0.45 -0.36
C LEU A 245 12.45 0.41 -1.04
N LEU A 246 12.10 -0.69 -1.68
CA LEU A 246 10.85 -0.78 -2.41
C LEU A 246 9.65 -0.60 -1.49
N THR A 247 9.65 -1.28 -0.34
CA THR A 247 8.51 -1.24 0.58
C THR A 247 8.41 0.06 1.37
N SER A 248 9.48 0.79 1.54
CA SER A 248 9.49 2.06 2.29
C SER A 248 9.38 3.27 1.36
N LEU A 249 10.41 3.53 0.55
CA LEU A 249 10.44 4.69 -0.35
C LEU A 249 9.42 4.57 -1.48
N GLY A 250 9.14 3.35 -1.94
CA GLY A 250 8.16 3.09 -3.00
C GLY A 250 6.76 3.63 -2.69
N THR A 251 6.36 3.66 -1.42
CA THR A 251 5.05 4.20 -1.01
C THR A 251 4.82 5.66 -1.42
N TRP A 252 5.89 6.43 -1.63
CA TRP A 252 5.81 7.84 -2.04
C TRP A 252 5.33 8.01 -3.49
N GLY A 253 5.44 6.96 -4.32
CA GLY A 253 4.94 6.93 -5.69
C GLY A 253 3.58 6.24 -5.84
N LEU A 254 3.00 5.70 -4.77
CA LEU A 254 1.74 4.98 -4.83
C LEU A 254 0.54 5.92 -4.76
N PRO A 255 -0.35 5.92 -5.76
CA PRO A 255 -1.46 6.87 -5.85
C PRO A 255 -2.41 6.78 -4.64
N GLN A 256 -2.74 5.58 -4.17
CA GLN A 256 -3.62 5.37 -3.02
C GLN A 256 -3.02 5.88 -1.70
N MET A 257 -1.70 5.87 -1.55
CA MET A 257 -1.00 6.41 -0.38
C MET A 257 -0.97 7.94 -0.42
N VAL A 258 -0.57 8.48 -1.56
CA VAL A 258 -0.45 9.93 -1.76
C VAL A 258 -1.81 10.63 -1.67
N GLN A 259 -2.90 9.98 -2.11
CA GLN A 259 -4.26 10.49 -2.02
C GLN A 259 -4.70 10.82 -0.59
N LYS A 260 -4.13 10.14 0.42
CA LYS A 260 -4.43 10.44 1.84
C LYS A 260 -4.02 11.86 2.22
N PHE A 261 -2.92 12.39 1.65
CA PHE A 261 -2.50 13.77 1.87
C PHE A 261 -3.43 14.82 1.21
N TYR A 262 -4.18 14.45 0.16
CA TYR A 262 -5.15 15.34 -0.48
C TYR A 262 -6.37 15.62 0.44
N ALA A 263 -6.75 14.63 1.25
CA ALA A 263 -7.95 14.67 2.10
C ALA A 263 -7.77 15.40 3.44
N ILE A 264 -6.53 15.71 3.84
CA ILE A 264 -6.20 16.30 5.15
C ILE A 264 -6.85 17.68 5.32
N LYS A 265 -7.49 17.90 6.47
CA LYS A 265 -8.22 19.14 6.80
C LYS A 265 -7.32 20.38 6.86
N ASN A 266 -6.18 20.31 7.55
CA ASN A 266 -5.28 21.45 7.77
C ASN A 266 -3.82 21.01 8.00
N GLU A 267 -2.89 21.97 8.02
CA GLU A 267 -1.47 21.68 8.19
C GLU A 267 -1.11 21.13 9.57
N SER A 268 -1.80 21.56 10.64
CA SER A 268 -1.55 21.04 11.98
C SER A 268 -1.89 19.55 12.11
N ALA A 269 -2.83 19.06 11.31
CA ALA A 269 -3.17 17.65 11.23
C ALA A 269 -2.03 16.80 10.63
N ILE A 270 -1.13 17.40 9.84
CA ILE A 270 0.00 16.68 9.23
C ILE A 270 1.00 16.24 10.29
N GLN A 271 1.38 17.14 11.21
CA GLN A 271 2.34 16.82 12.27
C GLN A 271 1.82 15.70 13.20
N LYS A 272 0.55 15.82 13.64
CA LYS A 272 -0.09 14.79 14.46
C LYS A 272 -0.22 13.48 13.68
N GLY A 273 -0.60 13.55 12.40
CA GLY A 273 -0.71 12.39 11.52
C GLY A 273 0.61 11.68 11.32
N ALA A 274 1.71 12.40 11.17
CA ALA A 274 3.05 11.84 11.05
C ALA A 274 3.43 10.97 12.26
N VAL A 275 3.23 11.47 13.47
CA VAL A 275 3.56 10.72 14.69
C VAL A 275 2.67 9.49 14.84
N ILE A 276 1.35 9.65 14.68
CA ILE A 276 0.39 8.54 14.87
C ILE A 276 0.63 7.43 13.84
N SER A 277 0.77 7.78 12.55
CA SER A 277 0.97 6.77 11.51
C SER A 277 2.34 6.10 11.60
N THR A 278 3.36 6.80 12.07
CA THR A 278 4.70 6.22 12.29
C THR A 278 4.69 5.20 13.42
N LEU A 279 4.06 5.52 14.55
CA LEU A 279 3.90 4.59 15.65
C LEU A 279 3.06 3.38 15.25
N PHE A 280 1.99 3.60 14.49
CA PHE A 280 1.20 2.52 13.91
C PHE A 280 2.04 1.61 13.02
N ALA A 281 2.78 2.17 12.07
CA ALA A 281 3.62 1.41 11.15
C ALA A 281 4.73 0.64 11.90
N PHE A 282 5.32 1.24 12.93
CA PHE A 282 6.33 0.58 13.74
C PHE A 282 5.78 -0.66 14.46
N VAL A 283 4.60 -0.55 15.08
CA VAL A 283 3.97 -1.66 15.79
C VAL A 283 3.42 -2.70 14.82
N VAL A 284 2.67 -2.29 13.81
CA VAL A 284 1.93 -3.24 12.95
C VAL A 284 2.82 -3.82 11.86
N ALA A 285 3.48 -2.99 11.05
CA ALA A 285 4.39 -3.49 10.03
C ALA A 285 5.68 -4.06 10.66
N GLY A 286 6.29 -3.33 11.61
CA GLY A 286 7.46 -3.79 12.34
C GLY A 286 7.21 -5.12 13.04
N GLY A 287 6.10 -5.24 13.76
CA GLY A 287 5.69 -6.46 14.45
C GLY A 287 5.46 -7.62 13.49
N SER A 288 4.90 -7.39 12.32
CA SER A 288 4.66 -8.46 11.33
C SER A 288 5.95 -9.04 10.77
N TYR A 289 6.90 -8.19 10.36
CA TYR A 289 8.21 -8.66 9.89
C TYR A 289 9.03 -9.29 11.03
N PHE A 290 8.93 -8.74 12.24
CA PHE A 290 9.54 -9.34 13.43
C PHE A 290 9.00 -10.75 13.67
N LEU A 291 7.68 -10.94 13.65
CA LEU A 291 7.04 -12.25 13.77
C LEU A 291 7.51 -13.20 12.68
N GLY A 292 7.49 -12.75 11.42
CA GLY A 292 7.95 -13.53 10.26
C GLY A 292 9.39 -14.02 10.41
N GLY A 293 10.25 -13.24 11.08
CA GLY A 293 11.66 -13.59 11.35
C GLY A 293 11.87 -14.91 12.08
N PHE A 294 10.85 -15.39 12.81
CA PHE A 294 10.85 -16.69 13.48
C PHE A 294 10.26 -17.82 12.63
N GLY A 295 9.87 -17.55 11.36
CA GLY A 295 9.21 -18.53 10.50
C GLY A 295 9.95 -19.86 10.34
N ARG A 296 11.29 -19.84 10.35
CA ARG A 296 12.13 -21.05 10.24
C ARG A 296 12.00 -22.02 11.42
N LEU A 297 11.60 -21.56 12.60
CA LEU A 297 11.32 -22.43 13.74
C LEU A 297 10.10 -23.34 13.49
N PHE A 298 9.32 -23.04 12.49
CA PHE A 298 8.13 -23.80 12.11
C PHE A 298 8.35 -24.65 10.84
N SER A 299 9.58 -24.87 10.41
CA SER A 299 9.94 -25.68 9.24
C SER A 299 9.39 -27.12 9.29
N GLY A 300 9.17 -27.67 10.46
CA GLY A 300 8.51 -28.97 10.63
C GLY A 300 7.02 -29.01 10.30
N ARG A 301 6.36 -27.82 10.11
CA ARG A 301 4.93 -27.69 9.80
C ARG A 301 4.66 -27.23 8.36
N VAL A 302 5.67 -26.79 7.65
CA VAL A 302 5.51 -26.26 6.28
C VAL A 302 6.68 -26.69 5.41
N ASP A 303 6.38 -27.25 4.26
CA ASP A 303 7.35 -27.47 3.20
C ASP A 303 7.24 -26.35 2.18
N VAL A 304 8.20 -25.43 2.25
CA VAL A 304 8.22 -24.22 1.39
C VAL A 304 8.41 -24.58 -0.08
N THR A 305 9.02 -25.73 -0.38
CA THR A 305 9.26 -26.17 -1.77
C THR A 305 7.98 -26.61 -2.47
N THR A 306 7.04 -27.19 -1.73
CA THR A 306 5.75 -27.68 -2.27
C THR A 306 4.60 -26.73 -2.01
N GLN A 307 4.57 -26.04 -0.84
CA GLN A 307 3.46 -25.19 -0.42
C GLN A 307 3.70 -23.69 -0.68
N GLY A 308 4.95 -23.32 -0.96
CA GLY A 308 5.37 -21.93 -1.19
C GLY A 308 5.50 -21.13 0.11
N TYR A 309 6.09 -19.94 -0.01
CA TYR A 309 6.34 -19.04 1.14
C TYR A 309 5.06 -18.50 1.79
N ASP A 310 3.96 -18.46 1.06
CA ASP A 310 2.68 -17.94 1.58
C ASP A 310 2.02 -18.87 2.60
N ALA A 311 2.53 -20.10 2.77
CA ALA A 311 2.09 -21.05 3.76
C ALA A 311 2.77 -20.88 5.15
N ILE A 312 3.86 -20.09 5.24
CA ILE A 312 4.66 -19.94 6.45
C ILE A 312 3.84 -19.34 7.60
N ILE A 313 3.26 -18.16 7.38
CA ILE A 313 2.48 -17.50 8.44
C ILE A 313 1.25 -18.34 8.85
N PRO A 314 0.42 -18.88 7.95
CA PRO A 314 -0.62 -19.82 8.32
C PRO A 314 -0.10 -21.00 9.19
N ALA A 315 1.05 -21.59 8.85
CA ALA A 315 1.65 -22.68 9.64
C ALA A 315 2.09 -22.24 11.04
N MET A 316 2.65 -21.03 11.17
CA MET A 316 2.99 -20.45 12.48
C MET A 316 1.77 -20.25 13.38
N LEU A 317 0.60 -19.99 12.79
CA LEU A 317 -0.63 -19.66 13.50
C LEU A 317 -1.54 -20.87 13.75
N SER A 318 -1.28 -22.00 13.09
CA SER A 318 -2.19 -23.16 13.05
C SER A 318 -2.52 -23.77 14.42
N ASN A 319 -1.60 -23.67 15.39
CA ASN A 319 -1.78 -24.24 16.73
C ASN A 319 -2.28 -23.24 17.78
N LEU A 320 -2.61 -22.01 17.37
CA LEU A 320 -3.15 -21.03 18.29
C LEU A 320 -4.56 -21.45 18.79
N SER A 321 -4.93 -21.02 19.97
CA SER A 321 -6.25 -21.27 20.53
C SER A 321 -7.36 -20.65 19.64
N PRO A 322 -8.58 -21.23 19.63
CA PRO A 322 -9.66 -20.72 18.80
C PRO A 322 -9.99 -19.24 18.93
N PRO A 323 -9.93 -18.60 20.12
CA PRO A 323 -10.10 -17.15 20.25
C PRO A 323 -8.98 -16.35 19.56
N LEU A 324 -7.72 -16.83 19.63
CA LEU A 324 -6.59 -16.19 18.97
C LEU A 324 -6.67 -16.34 17.45
N ILE A 325 -7.11 -17.50 16.94
CA ILE A 325 -7.36 -17.67 15.50
C ILE A 325 -8.46 -16.69 15.04
N ALA A 326 -9.54 -16.51 15.82
CA ALA A 326 -10.57 -15.52 15.50
C ALA A 326 -9.98 -14.09 15.45
N LEU A 327 -9.12 -13.73 16.39
CA LEU A 327 -8.43 -12.43 16.42
C LEU A 327 -7.53 -12.25 15.18
N VAL A 328 -6.77 -13.28 14.80
CA VAL A 328 -5.93 -13.29 13.58
C VAL A 328 -6.78 -13.05 12.32
N VAL A 329 -7.90 -13.77 12.20
CA VAL A 329 -8.79 -13.63 11.04
C VAL A 329 -9.29 -12.19 10.92
N ILE A 330 -9.74 -11.59 12.03
CA ILE A 330 -10.24 -10.21 12.02
C ILE A 330 -9.09 -9.21 11.78
N LEU A 331 -7.91 -9.44 12.33
CA LEU A 331 -6.72 -8.62 12.07
C LEU A 331 -6.42 -8.57 10.57
N VAL A 332 -6.30 -9.72 9.93
CA VAL A 332 -5.93 -9.81 8.52
C VAL A 332 -7.06 -9.34 7.60
N LEU A 333 -8.30 -9.61 7.99
CA LEU A 333 -9.47 -9.08 7.31
C LEU A 333 -9.48 -7.55 7.36
N SER A 334 -9.27 -6.97 8.54
CA SER A 334 -9.17 -5.53 8.75
C SER A 334 -8.07 -4.91 7.88
N ALA A 335 -6.89 -5.51 7.90
CA ALA A 335 -5.75 -5.09 7.11
C ALA A 335 -6.04 -5.09 5.60
N SER A 336 -6.68 -6.14 5.13
CA SER A 336 -6.94 -6.30 3.69
C SER A 336 -8.08 -5.43 3.20
N MET A 337 -9.15 -5.29 3.97
CA MET A 337 -10.31 -4.49 3.57
C MET A 337 -9.98 -3.01 3.50
N SER A 338 -9.15 -2.48 4.41
CA SER A 338 -8.70 -1.09 4.35
C SER A 338 -7.86 -0.81 3.10
N THR A 339 -6.95 -1.73 2.76
CA THR A 339 -6.13 -1.62 1.55
C THR A 339 -6.98 -1.77 0.29
N LEU A 340 -7.84 -2.80 0.23
CA LEU A 340 -8.74 -3.04 -0.92
C LEU A 340 -9.59 -1.81 -1.23
N SER A 341 -10.22 -1.19 -0.22
CA SER A 341 -11.04 0.00 -0.42
C SER A 341 -10.25 1.16 -1.02
N SER A 342 -9.01 1.36 -0.56
CA SER A 342 -8.14 2.41 -1.07
C SER A 342 -7.71 2.16 -2.52
N LEU A 343 -7.35 0.92 -2.88
CA LEU A 343 -6.96 0.54 -4.25
C LEU A 343 -8.12 0.69 -5.22
N VAL A 344 -9.29 0.21 -4.83
CA VAL A 344 -10.49 0.21 -5.66
C VAL A 344 -10.99 1.63 -5.92
N ILE A 345 -10.99 2.51 -4.91
CA ILE A 345 -11.34 3.92 -5.08
C ILE A 345 -10.31 4.62 -5.97
N ALA A 346 -9.01 4.44 -5.73
CA ALA A 346 -7.96 5.08 -6.53
C ALA A 346 -8.03 4.64 -8.01
N SER A 347 -8.13 3.34 -8.27
CA SER A 347 -8.21 2.78 -9.61
C SER A 347 -9.44 3.28 -10.39
N SER A 348 -10.64 3.14 -9.79
CA SER A 348 -11.91 3.47 -10.45
C SER A 348 -12.08 4.97 -10.65
N SER A 349 -11.62 5.79 -9.71
CA SER A 349 -11.69 7.25 -9.82
C SER A 349 -10.77 7.77 -10.91
N THR A 350 -9.53 7.28 -10.96
CA THR A 350 -8.57 7.72 -12.00
C THR A 350 -9.05 7.32 -13.39
N LEU A 351 -9.56 6.10 -13.55
CA LEU A 351 -10.09 5.69 -14.86
C LEU A 351 -11.32 6.50 -15.26
N THR A 352 -12.22 6.86 -14.32
CA THR A 352 -13.40 7.66 -14.64
C THR A 352 -13.04 9.12 -14.96
N ILE A 353 -12.29 9.78 -14.03
CA ILE A 353 -12.07 11.23 -14.08
C ILE A 353 -10.95 11.58 -15.06
N ASP A 354 -9.90 10.77 -15.08
CA ASP A 354 -8.65 11.13 -15.77
C ASP A 354 -8.53 10.47 -17.14
N PHE A 355 -9.27 9.38 -17.38
CA PHE A 355 -9.30 8.73 -18.69
C PHE A 355 -10.65 8.94 -19.39
N LEU A 356 -11.77 8.39 -18.87
CA LEU A 356 -13.05 8.40 -19.58
C LEU A 356 -13.58 9.81 -19.82
N LYS A 357 -13.54 10.68 -18.80
CA LYS A 357 -13.99 12.07 -18.94
C LYS A 357 -13.11 12.86 -19.92
N GLU A 358 -11.82 12.57 -19.98
CA GLU A 358 -10.90 13.27 -20.88
C GLU A 358 -10.98 12.77 -22.33
N THR A 359 -11.29 11.50 -22.55
CA THR A 359 -11.22 10.87 -23.88
C THR A 359 -12.59 10.71 -24.54
N VAL A 360 -13.52 10.05 -23.85
CA VAL A 360 -14.79 9.57 -24.42
C VAL A 360 -15.97 10.46 -24.07
N ALA A 361 -16.06 10.93 -22.83
CA ALA A 361 -17.26 11.57 -22.30
C ALA A 361 -16.96 12.94 -21.67
N LYS A 362 -16.46 13.89 -22.48
CA LYS A 362 -16.01 15.22 -22.04
C LYS A 362 -17.04 16.01 -21.23
N ASN A 363 -18.34 15.82 -21.51
CA ASN A 363 -19.46 16.54 -20.88
C ASN A 363 -20.13 15.72 -19.76
N MET A 364 -19.39 14.81 -19.12
CA MET A 364 -19.92 13.99 -18.04
C MET A 364 -20.23 14.82 -16.80
N ASN A 365 -21.50 14.91 -16.41
CA ASN A 365 -21.90 15.58 -15.16
C ASN A 365 -21.51 14.75 -13.93
N GLU A 366 -21.53 15.37 -12.74
CA GLU A 366 -21.10 14.72 -11.50
C GLU A 366 -21.85 13.42 -11.17
N LYS A 367 -23.16 13.38 -11.42
CA LYS A 367 -23.97 12.16 -11.18
C LYS A 367 -23.52 11.02 -12.07
N LYS A 368 -23.22 11.29 -13.35
CA LYS A 368 -22.68 10.27 -14.27
C LYS A 368 -21.27 9.85 -13.88
N GLN A 369 -20.42 10.79 -13.42
CA GLN A 369 -19.09 10.46 -12.91
C GLN A 369 -19.18 9.51 -11.71
N LEU A 370 -20.01 9.80 -10.72
CA LEU A 370 -20.21 8.93 -9.55
C LEU A 370 -20.76 7.54 -9.96
N PHE A 371 -21.70 7.49 -10.89
CA PHE A 371 -22.21 6.23 -11.41
C PHE A 371 -21.10 5.41 -12.08
N CYS A 372 -20.30 6.03 -12.95
CA CYS A 372 -19.17 5.38 -13.61
C CYS A 372 -18.10 4.90 -12.60
N ILE A 373 -17.78 5.71 -11.59
CA ILE A 373 -16.84 5.30 -10.54
C ILE A 373 -17.36 4.02 -9.85
N ARG A 374 -18.62 4.00 -9.44
CA ARG A 374 -19.24 2.84 -8.78
C ARG A 374 -19.27 1.61 -9.67
N LEU A 375 -19.58 1.78 -10.94
CA LEU A 375 -19.54 0.68 -11.93
C LEU A 375 -18.13 0.14 -12.10
N LEU A 376 -17.15 1.02 -12.27
CA LEU A 376 -15.74 0.63 -12.42
C LEU A 376 -15.15 0.01 -11.15
N ILE A 377 -15.66 0.33 -9.97
CA ILE A 377 -15.35 -0.40 -8.73
C ILE A 377 -15.69 -1.89 -8.90
N VAL A 378 -16.90 -2.20 -9.35
CA VAL A 378 -17.32 -3.59 -9.56
C VAL A 378 -16.47 -4.28 -10.62
N VAL A 379 -16.22 -3.61 -11.75
CA VAL A 379 -15.40 -4.14 -12.85
C VAL A 379 -13.97 -4.43 -12.38
N PHE A 380 -13.36 -3.49 -11.67
CA PHE A 380 -11.99 -3.64 -11.16
C PHE A 380 -11.88 -4.80 -10.16
N ILE A 381 -12.84 -4.91 -9.23
CA ILE A 381 -12.91 -6.00 -8.26
C ILE A 381 -13.07 -7.35 -8.98
N ALA A 382 -13.98 -7.42 -9.97
CA ALA A 382 -14.21 -8.65 -10.73
C ALA A 382 -12.95 -9.10 -11.49
N ILE A 383 -12.26 -8.20 -12.18
CA ILE A 383 -11.01 -8.51 -12.88
C ILE A 383 -9.96 -9.02 -11.89
N SER A 384 -9.79 -8.34 -10.77
CA SER A 384 -8.80 -8.71 -9.74
C SER A 384 -9.11 -10.08 -9.12
N ALA A 385 -10.37 -10.37 -8.85
CA ALA A 385 -10.81 -11.67 -8.33
C ALA A 385 -10.58 -12.80 -9.33
N VAL A 386 -10.87 -12.57 -10.61
CA VAL A 386 -10.61 -13.56 -11.68
C VAL A 386 -9.11 -13.86 -11.78
N ILE A 387 -8.26 -12.83 -11.73
CA ILE A 387 -6.80 -13.01 -11.76
C ILE A 387 -6.32 -13.79 -10.53
N ALA A 388 -6.87 -13.50 -9.35
CA ALA A 388 -6.54 -14.25 -8.13
C ALA A 388 -6.94 -15.74 -8.25
N LEU A 389 -8.09 -16.04 -8.86
CA LEU A 389 -8.54 -17.43 -9.12
C LEU A 389 -7.62 -18.14 -10.12
N ILE A 390 -7.27 -17.49 -11.22
CA ILE A 390 -6.34 -18.04 -12.23
C ILE A 390 -4.97 -18.32 -11.61
N GLN A 391 -4.48 -17.40 -10.79
CA GLN A 391 -3.20 -17.55 -10.12
C GLN A 391 -3.19 -18.75 -9.15
N TYR A 392 -4.26 -18.93 -8.40
CA TYR A 392 -4.40 -20.06 -7.49
C TYR A 392 -4.36 -21.41 -8.22
N THR A 393 -5.05 -21.51 -9.35
CA THR A 393 -5.10 -22.74 -10.15
C THR A 393 -3.81 -23.02 -10.90
N SER A 394 -3.02 -22.00 -11.22
CA SER A 394 -1.85 -22.11 -12.09
C SER A 394 -0.50 -22.19 -11.35
N ASN A 395 -0.47 -21.92 -10.04
CA ASN A 395 0.75 -21.87 -9.19
C ASN A 395 1.89 -20.98 -9.75
N ILE A 396 1.55 -19.95 -10.55
CA ILE A 396 2.54 -19.22 -11.37
C ILE A 396 3.33 -18.18 -10.56
N THR A 397 2.75 -17.60 -9.51
CA THR A 397 3.40 -16.50 -8.77
C THR A 397 3.04 -16.48 -7.28
N PHE A 398 4.03 -16.13 -6.44
CA PHE A 398 3.82 -15.88 -5.02
C PHE A 398 3.19 -14.49 -4.80
N ILE A 399 2.49 -14.32 -3.68
CA ILE A 399 1.84 -13.05 -3.28
C ILE A 399 2.82 -11.87 -3.33
N ALA A 400 4.02 -12.05 -2.79
CA ALA A 400 5.03 -11.00 -2.75
C ALA A 400 5.52 -10.55 -4.13
N GLN A 401 5.55 -11.45 -5.12
CA GLN A 401 5.95 -11.10 -6.48
C GLN A 401 4.93 -10.21 -7.19
N LEU A 402 3.63 -10.51 -7.06
CA LEU A 402 2.57 -9.67 -7.64
C LEU A 402 2.59 -8.25 -7.09
N MET A 403 2.76 -8.12 -5.77
CA MET A 403 2.91 -6.82 -5.15
C MET A 403 4.18 -6.13 -5.61
N GLY A 404 5.31 -6.86 -5.74
CA GLY A 404 6.58 -6.34 -6.24
C GLY A 404 6.45 -5.76 -7.65
N ILE A 405 5.74 -6.45 -8.56
CA ILE A 405 5.46 -5.97 -9.92
C ILE A 405 4.63 -4.69 -9.89
N SER A 406 3.54 -4.68 -9.11
CA SER A 406 2.67 -3.51 -8.99
C SER A 406 3.39 -2.30 -8.41
N TRP A 407 4.03 -2.48 -7.26
CA TRP A 407 4.74 -1.39 -6.58
C TRP A 407 5.94 -0.91 -7.37
N GLY A 408 6.70 -1.82 -7.97
CA GLY A 408 7.82 -1.49 -8.82
C GLY A 408 7.42 -0.63 -10.01
N ALA A 409 6.33 -0.98 -10.69
CA ALA A 409 5.83 -0.19 -11.83
C ALA A 409 5.30 1.19 -11.39
N LEU A 410 4.48 1.25 -10.34
CA LEU A 410 3.89 2.50 -9.88
C LEU A 410 4.92 3.43 -9.26
N ALA A 411 5.77 2.93 -8.36
CA ALA A 411 6.82 3.73 -7.74
C ALA A 411 7.90 4.13 -8.76
N GLY A 412 8.30 3.22 -9.64
CA GLY A 412 9.24 3.50 -10.74
C GLY A 412 8.73 4.55 -11.71
N ALA A 413 7.43 4.54 -12.01
CA ALA A 413 6.81 5.54 -12.88
C ALA A 413 6.61 6.89 -12.18
N PHE A 414 6.08 6.91 -10.95
CA PHE A 414 5.48 8.11 -10.38
C PHE A 414 6.28 8.78 -9.27
N LEU A 415 7.12 8.06 -8.50
CA LEU A 415 7.82 8.64 -7.36
C LEU A 415 8.62 9.88 -7.74
N ALA A 416 9.51 9.75 -8.73
CA ALA A 416 10.38 10.85 -9.13
C ALA A 416 9.60 12.01 -9.77
N PRO A 417 8.70 11.82 -10.76
CA PRO A 417 7.90 12.89 -11.31
C PRO A 417 7.01 13.60 -10.29
N PHE A 418 6.46 12.87 -9.32
CA PHE A 418 5.64 13.44 -8.26
C PHE A 418 6.48 14.27 -7.30
N LEU A 419 7.57 13.71 -6.76
CA LEU A 419 8.47 14.38 -5.86
C LEU A 419 9.04 15.67 -6.48
N TYR A 420 9.64 15.55 -7.67
CA TYR A 420 10.20 16.71 -8.36
C TYR A 420 9.11 17.69 -8.85
N GLY A 421 7.92 17.20 -9.18
CA GLY A 421 6.77 18.04 -9.48
C GLY A 421 6.37 18.97 -8.32
N LEU A 422 6.51 18.51 -7.08
CA LEU A 422 6.24 19.30 -5.86
C LEU A 422 7.37 20.24 -5.47
N TYR A 423 8.63 19.90 -5.78
CA TYR A 423 9.80 20.58 -5.24
C TYR A 423 10.60 21.35 -6.26
N TRP A 424 10.67 20.87 -7.50
CA TRP A 424 11.60 21.40 -8.49
C TRP A 424 10.87 22.02 -9.68
N LYS A 425 11.08 23.33 -9.84
CA LYS A 425 10.42 24.14 -10.88
C LYS A 425 10.82 23.75 -12.31
N LYS A 426 12.01 23.12 -12.48
CA LYS A 426 12.57 22.79 -13.81
C LYS A 426 12.16 21.44 -14.35
N THR A 427 11.37 20.64 -13.60
CA THR A 427 10.88 19.33 -14.04
C THR A 427 10.06 19.48 -15.33
N THR A 428 10.38 18.70 -16.36
CA THR A 428 9.78 18.80 -17.70
C THR A 428 8.75 17.70 -17.96
N ARG A 429 7.84 17.93 -18.90
CA ARG A 429 6.86 16.92 -19.36
C ARG A 429 7.54 15.68 -19.92
N THR A 430 8.61 15.87 -20.69
CA THR A 430 9.38 14.78 -21.29
C THR A 430 10.00 13.89 -20.23
N ALA A 431 10.56 14.48 -19.16
CA ALA A 431 11.13 13.72 -18.06
C ALA A 431 10.07 12.87 -17.33
N CYS A 432 8.86 13.40 -17.16
CA CYS A 432 7.75 12.62 -16.59
C CYS A 432 7.39 11.43 -17.50
N TRP A 433 7.31 11.61 -18.80
CA TRP A 433 7.05 10.53 -19.75
C TRP A 433 8.14 9.46 -19.75
N VAL A 434 9.41 9.87 -19.69
CA VAL A 434 10.54 8.93 -19.60
C VAL A 434 10.44 8.08 -18.33
N SER A 435 10.12 8.70 -17.18
CA SER A 435 9.93 7.95 -15.93
C SER A 435 8.72 7.00 -16.01
N PHE A 436 7.58 7.46 -16.56
CA PHE A 436 6.39 6.62 -16.74
C PHE A 436 6.68 5.40 -17.61
N ALA A 437 7.32 5.63 -18.76
CA ALA A 437 7.68 4.55 -19.69
C ALA A 437 8.72 3.62 -19.08
N PHE A 438 9.80 4.15 -18.51
CA PHE A 438 10.87 3.35 -17.95
C PHE A 438 10.39 2.45 -16.81
N GLY A 439 9.71 3.01 -15.80
CA GLY A 439 9.22 2.25 -14.66
C GLY A 439 8.23 1.16 -15.07
N SER A 440 7.26 1.50 -15.93
CA SER A 440 6.25 0.54 -16.37
C SER A 440 6.82 -0.54 -17.28
N LEU A 441 7.64 -0.16 -18.28
CA LEU A 441 8.19 -1.12 -19.25
C LEU A 441 9.22 -2.05 -18.62
N LEU A 442 10.07 -1.56 -17.71
CA LEU A 442 11.01 -2.40 -16.99
C LEU A 442 10.28 -3.50 -16.21
N MET A 443 9.18 -3.17 -15.53
CA MET A 443 8.43 -4.16 -14.77
C MET A 443 7.66 -5.14 -15.66
N VAL A 444 7.12 -4.68 -16.79
CA VAL A 444 6.53 -5.59 -17.81
C VAL A 444 7.59 -6.51 -18.41
N ALA A 445 8.75 -5.97 -18.76
CA ALA A 445 9.86 -6.78 -19.30
C ALA A 445 10.36 -7.79 -18.25
N ASN A 446 10.50 -7.39 -16.98
CA ASN A 446 10.85 -8.31 -15.90
C ASN A 446 9.82 -9.43 -15.75
N MET A 447 8.53 -9.10 -15.80
CA MET A 447 7.45 -10.11 -15.70
C MET A 447 7.47 -11.12 -16.83
N LEU A 448 7.72 -10.67 -18.08
CA LEU A 448 7.68 -11.53 -19.27
C LEU A 448 9.00 -12.24 -19.56
N PHE A 449 10.12 -11.63 -19.22
CA PHE A 449 11.46 -12.06 -19.64
C PHE A 449 12.45 -12.07 -18.47
N SER A 450 12.03 -12.44 -17.26
CA SER A 450 12.88 -12.41 -16.05
C SER A 450 14.21 -13.13 -16.22
N THR A 451 14.24 -14.26 -16.93
CA THR A 451 15.43 -15.07 -17.17
C THR A 451 16.49 -14.40 -18.05
N TRP A 452 16.11 -13.36 -18.81
CA TRP A 452 17.04 -12.60 -19.66
C TRP A 452 17.78 -11.50 -18.88
N PHE A 453 17.28 -11.20 -17.70
CA PHE A 453 17.90 -10.19 -16.83
C PHE A 453 19.05 -10.78 -16.01
N PRO A 454 20.03 -9.96 -15.62
CA PRO A 454 21.03 -10.36 -14.63
C PRO A 454 20.35 -10.87 -13.34
N PRO A 455 20.98 -11.80 -12.60
CA PRO A 455 20.37 -12.42 -11.41
C PRO A 455 19.77 -11.42 -10.41
N LEU A 456 20.42 -10.27 -10.22
CA LEU A 456 19.94 -9.20 -9.36
C LEU A 456 18.58 -8.63 -9.78
N LEU A 457 18.33 -8.53 -11.08
CA LEU A 457 17.12 -7.95 -11.66
C LEU A 457 16.03 -8.98 -11.96
N GLN A 458 16.27 -10.27 -11.76
CA GLN A 458 15.25 -11.30 -11.97
C GLN A 458 14.11 -11.20 -10.95
N SER A 459 14.43 -10.78 -9.73
CA SER A 459 13.42 -10.51 -8.71
C SER A 459 12.63 -9.24 -9.03
N PRO A 460 11.28 -9.29 -9.11
CA PRO A 460 10.45 -8.09 -9.31
C PRO A 460 10.66 -7.01 -8.24
N ILE A 461 11.04 -7.39 -7.04
CA ILE A 461 11.30 -6.47 -5.94
C ILE A 461 12.56 -5.67 -6.18
N ASN A 462 13.64 -6.36 -6.57
CA ASN A 462 14.91 -5.70 -6.89
C ASN A 462 14.77 -4.82 -8.15
N ALA A 463 14.12 -5.35 -9.19
CA ALA A 463 13.82 -4.61 -10.42
C ALA A 463 13.00 -3.33 -10.12
N GLY A 464 11.98 -3.46 -9.27
CA GLY A 464 11.14 -2.33 -8.86
C GLY A 464 11.90 -1.27 -8.06
N ALA A 465 12.76 -1.69 -7.12
CA ALA A 465 13.61 -0.77 -6.37
C ALA A 465 14.60 -0.02 -7.29
N ILE A 466 15.19 -0.74 -8.25
CA ILE A 466 16.09 -0.14 -9.25
C ILE A 466 15.32 0.79 -10.19
N ALA A 467 14.11 0.43 -10.63
CA ALA A 467 13.27 1.30 -11.45
C ALA A 467 13.00 2.64 -10.75
N MET A 468 12.69 2.59 -9.47
CA MET A 468 12.42 3.75 -8.64
C MET A 468 13.68 4.63 -8.46
N LEU A 469 14.83 4.04 -8.11
CA LEU A 469 16.09 4.77 -7.97
C LEU A 469 16.56 5.38 -9.30
N ALA A 470 16.43 4.62 -10.39
CA ALA A 470 16.73 5.12 -11.73
C ALA A 470 15.83 6.30 -12.09
N GLY A 471 14.53 6.26 -11.76
CA GLY A 471 13.61 7.37 -11.96
C GLY A 471 14.07 8.65 -11.27
N LEU A 472 14.57 8.56 -10.02
CA LEU A 472 15.12 9.70 -9.27
C LEU A 472 16.33 10.34 -9.95
N ILE A 473 17.09 9.58 -10.72
CA ILE A 473 18.25 10.04 -11.49
C ILE A 473 17.82 10.53 -12.89
N LEU A 474 16.98 9.75 -13.58
CA LEU A 474 16.57 10.04 -14.96
C LEU A 474 15.76 11.34 -15.06
N VAL A 475 14.82 11.58 -14.13
CA VAL A 475 13.95 12.77 -14.20
C VAL A 475 14.78 14.07 -14.16
N PRO A 476 15.73 14.28 -13.24
CA PRO A 476 16.60 15.45 -13.28
C PRO A 476 17.43 15.54 -14.57
N ILE A 477 18.10 14.45 -14.95
CA ILE A 477 18.94 14.43 -16.15
C ILE A 477 18.14 14.83 -17.38
N VAL A 478 17.02 14.13 -17.65
CA VAL A 478 16.19 14.42 -18.82
C VAL A 478 15.63 15.85 -18.77
N SER A 479 15.27 16.34 -17.57
CA SER A 479 14.77 17.71 -17.40
C SER A 479 15.82 18.78 -17.74
N LEU A 480 17.10 18.49 -17.55
CA LEU A 480 18.19 19.43 -17.91
C LEU A 480 18.38 19.54 -19.42
N PHE A 481 18.17 18.43 -20.16
CA PHE A 481 18.41 18.36 -21.61
C PHE A 481 17.16 18.55 -22.47
N THR A 482 15.98 18.73 -21.86
CA THR A 482 14.72 18.89 -22.60
C THR A 482 14.17 20.31 -22.46
N LYS A 483 13.21 20.65 -23.35
CA LYS A 483 12.57 21.97 -23.37
C LYS A 483 12.03 22.33 -22.00
N LYS A 484 12.50 23.43 -21.45
CA LYS A 484 12.07 23.99 -20.17
C LYS A 484 10.56 24.24 -20.17
N PRO A 485 9.88 24.00 -19.02
CA PRO A 485 8.47 24.33 -18.89
C PRO A 485 8.25 25.85 -18.98
N ASP A 486 7.07 26.25 -19.37
CA ASP A 486 6.68 27.66 -19.40
C ASP A 486 6.81 28.28 -18.01
N ARG A 487 7.48 29.45 -17.95
CA ARG A 487 7.81 30.14 -16.68
C ARG A 487 6.55 30.58 -15.95
N HIS A 488 5.57 31.13 -16.66
CA HIS A 488 4.33 31.63 -16.08
C HIS A 488 3.50 30.47 -15.48
N MET A 489 3.40 29.36 -16.21
CA MET A 489 2.75 28.14 -15.71
C MET A 489 3.38 27.63 -14.42
N VAL A 490 4.73 27.58 -14.38
CA VAL A 490 5.46 27.10 -13.20
C VAL A 490 5.29 28.03 -12.02
N GLU A 491 5.42 29.34 -12.23
CA GLU A 491 5.21 30.34 -11.19
C GLU A 491 3.79 30.30 -10.62
N ALA A 492 2.78 30.17 -11.48
CA ALA A 492 1.38 30.00 -11.05
C ALA A 492 1.20 28.74 -10.19
N ALA A 493 1.76 27.59 -10.60
CA ALA A 493 1.64 26.36 -9.82
C ALA A 493 2.34 26.43 -8.46
N PHE A 494 3.49 27.11 -8.36
CA PHE A 494 4.27 27.25 -7.12
C PHE A 494 3.86 28.46 -6.26
N ALA A 495 2.98 29.34 -6.74
CA ALA A 495 2.49 30.50 -6.00
C ALA A 495 1.87 30.11 -4.64
N CYS A 496 1.30 28.93 -4.56
CA CYS A 496 0.70 28.41 -3.33
C CYS A 496 1.68 28.29 -2.14
N TYR A 497 2.98 28.21 -2.40
CA TYR A 497 4.00 28.12 -1.33
C TYR A 497 4.48 29.49 -0.83
N ASN A 498 4.13 30.57 -1.52
CA ASN A 498 4.54 31.95 -1.16
C ASN A 498 3.54 32.64 -0.23
N VAL A 499 2.43 31.99 0.10
CA VAL A 499 1.43 32.54 1.05
C VAL A 499 2.05 32.54 2.43
N LYS A 500 2.49 33.73 2.89
CA LYS A 500 2.89 33.97 4.29
C LYS A 500 1.63 33.79 5.14
N LYS A 501 1.63 32.83 6.08
CA LYS A 501 0.65 32.86 7.17
C LYS A 501 0.93 34.10 8.01
N GLU A 502 0.05 35.07 7.98
CA GLU A 502 -0.02 36.05 9.07
C GLU A 502 -0.40 35.28 10.32
N VAL A 503 0.56 35.05 11.18
CA VAL A 503 0.29 34.59 12.55
C VAL A 503 -0.28 35.80 13.24
N PRO A 504 -1.53 35.79 13.77
CA PRO A 504 -2.03 36.86 14.58
C PRO A 504 -1.05 37.04 15.73
N GLN A 505 -0.41 38.20 15.80
CA GLN A 505 0.37 38.55 16.97
C GLN A 505 -0.60 38.57 18.16
N LYS A 506 -0.36 37.74 19.14
CA LYS A 506 -1.00 37.89 20.44
C LYS A 506 -0.53 39.23 21.03
N THR A 507 -1.41 40.17 21.08
CA THR A 507 -1.12 41.54 21.50
C THR A 507 -0.86 41.68 22.99
N ALA A 508 -1.06 40.66 23.80
CA ALA A 508 -0.63 40.61 25.19
C ALA A 508 -0.52 39.18 25.72
N LEU A 509 0.46 38.93 26.57
CA LEU A 509 0.53 37.77 27.46
C LEU A 509 -0.46 38.05 28.59
N GLY A 510 -1.71 37.62 28.44
CA GLY A 510 -2.66 37.77 29.59
C GLY A 510 -4.08 38.20 29.26
N GLU A 511 -4.55 38.22 28.00
CA GLU A 511 -5.96 38.27 27.66
C GLU A 511 -6.45 37.01 26.96
#